data_7f288fd2328815a67ec9feacb9186db6
#
_entry.id   7f288fd2328815a67ec9feacb9186db6
#
_cell.length_a   1.000
_cell.length_b   1.000
_cell.length_c   1.000
_cell.angle_alpha   90.00
_cell.angle_beta   90.00
_cell.angle_gamma   90.00
#
_symmetry.space_group_name_H-M   'P 1'
#
loop_
_entity.id
_entity.type
_entity.pdbx_description
1 polymer ?
#
loop_
_entity_poly.entity_id
_entity_poly.type
_entity_poly.pdbx_seq_one_letter_code
_entity_poly.pdbx_strand_id
1 'polypeptide(L)'
;GVSRDRQDEYSLLSQQGTAAGQRDGKFKDEIVPLSVKMKKVDKATGQESIVPVTVDHDECNRPDTTLEGLKALKPVLQGGMKVSQGKYVTAGNASQFADGASACVIMDAAVAAKRNIRPLGIFRGFASAGCEPDEMGIGPVFAVPRLLERHGLKVSDIDLWELNEAFAAQVLYCADRLGIP
;
A
#
# COMPACT_ATOMS: atom_id res chain seq x y z
N GLY A 1 -12.18 -17.05 -5.78
CA GLY A 1 -11.01 -16.63 -5.03
C GLY A 1 -9.87 -16.26 -5.97
N VAL A 2 -8.88 -15.54 -5.48
CA VAL A 2 -7.72 -15.11 -6.25
C VAL A 2 -6.64 -16.19 -6.20
N SER A 3 -6.16 -16.66 -7.35
CA SER A 3 -5.13 -17.71 -7.43
C SER A 3 -3.77 -17.18 -6.94
N ARG A 4 -2.87 -18.09 -6.56
CA ARG A 4 -1.50 -17.76 -6.18
C ARG A 4 -0.73 -17.13 -7.34
N ASP A 5 -0.86 -17.67 -8.53
CA ASP A 5 -0.17 -17.12 -9.71
C ASP A 5 -0.57 -15.67 -10.00
N ARG A 6 -1.88 -15.38 -9.95
CA ARG A 6 -2.37 -14.01 -10.15
C ARG A 6 -1.87 -13.04 -9.07
N GLN A 7 -1.75 -13.50 -7.82
CA GLN A 7 -1.18 -12.69 -6.73
C GLN A 7 0.29 -12.39 -6.98
N ASP A 8 1.08 -13.39 -7.38
CA ASP A 8 2.51 -13.23 -7.61
C ASP A 8 2.77 -12.37 -8.87
N GLU A 9 1.99 -12.51 -9.93
CA GLU A 9 2.06 -11.64 -11.12
C GLU A 9 1.76 -10.18 -10.79
N TYR A 10 0.72 -9.93 -10.00
CA TYR A 10 0.40 -8.57 -9.54
C TYR A 10 1.53 -8.00 -8.68
N SER A 11 2.06 -8.77 -7.76
CA SER A 11 3.16 -8.35 -6.88
C SER A 11 4.43 -8.00 -7.68
N LEU A 12 4.73 -8.76 -8.73
CA LEU A 12 5.82 -8.46 -9.63
C LEU A 12 5.62 -7.11 -10.33
N LEU A 13 4.42 -6.85 -10.86
CA LEU A 13 4.09 -5.57 -11.48
C LEU A 13 4.23 -4.39 -10.52
N SER A 14 3.76 -4.54 -9.27
CA SER A 14 3.89 -3.52 -8.23
C SER A 14 5.35 -3.22 -7.91
N GLN A 15 6.20 -4.24 -7.71
CA GLN A 15 7.64 -4.07 -7.47
C GLN A 15 8.33 -3.38 -8.65
N GLN A 16 8.04 -3.80 -9.87
CA GLN A 16 8.62 -3.22 -11.08
C GLN A 16 8.18 -1.77 -11.31
N GLY A 17 6.89 -1.47 -11.07
CA GLY A 17 6.34 -0.12 -11.16
C GLY A 17 6.99 0.83 -10.17
N THR A 18 7.15 0.40 -8.91
CA THR A 18 7.83 1.18 -7.87
C THR A 18 9.32 1.38 -8.21
N ALA A 19 10.02 0.34 -8.65
CA ALA A 19 11.41 0.44 -9.08
C ALA A 19 11.59 1.44 -10.25
N ALA A 20 10.68 1.42 -11.21
CA ALA A 20 10.67 2.40 -12.30
C ALA A 20 10.43 3.81 -11.78
N GLY A 21 9.45 4.02 -10.89
CA GLY A 21 9.17 5.31 -10.27
C GLY A 21 10.35 5.87 -9.49
N GLN A 22 11.04 5.02 -8.71
CA GLN A 22 12.26 5.41 -7.98
C GLN A 22 13.39 5.80 -8.95
N ARG A 23 13.66 4.97 -9.95
CA ARG A 23 14.69 5.25 -10.96
C ARG A 23 14.43 6.54 -11.72
N ASP A 24 13.19 6.80 -12.07
CA ASP A 24 12.75 7.98 -12.82
C ASP A 24 12.59 9.22 -11.93
N GLY A 25 12.88 9.11 -10.62
CA GLY A 25 12.86 10.20 -9.66
C GLY A 25 11.47 10.75 -9.31
N LYS A 26 10.41 9.96 -9.56
CA LYS A 26 9.02 10.41 -9.35
C LYS A 26 8.67 10.73 -7.89
N PHE A 27 9.40 10.14 -6.94
CA PHE A 27 9.19 10.34 -5.50
C PHE A 27 10.13 11.37 -4.88
N LYS A 28 11.06 11.95 -5.67
CA LYS A 28 12.13 12.81 -5.15
C LYS A 28 11.61 14.03 -4.39
N ASP A 29 10.53 14.63 -4.85
CA ASP A 29 9.97 15.84 -4.25
C ASP A 29 9.14 15.56 -2.97
N GLU A 30 8.81 14.29 -2.72
CA GLU A 30 8.05 13.85 -1.56
C GLU A 30 8.95 13.35 -0.41
N ILE A 31 10.20 13.00 -0.73
CA ILE A 31 11.15 12.45 0.24
C ILE A 31 11.85 13.58 0.99
N VAL A 32 11.74 13.54 2.31
CA VAL A 32 12.49 14.40 3.23
C VAL A 32 13.56 13.58 3.92
N PRO A 33 14.86 13.74 3.59
CA PRO A 33 15.93 12.99 4.22
C PRO A 33 15.97 13.16 5.75
N LEU A 34 16.08 12.07 6.48
CA LEU A 34 16.10 12.06 7.94
C LEU A 34 17.41 11.44 8.46
N SER A 35 18.17 12.22 9.23
CA SER A 35 19.37 11.72 9.90
C SER A 35 19.02 11.07 11.23
N VAL A 36 19.34 9.80 11.36
CA VAL A 36 19.02 8.97 12.52
C VAL A 36 20.23 8.22 13.04
N LYS A 37 20.16 7.70 14.26
CA LYS A 37 21.12 6.76 14.81
C LYS A 37 20.55 5.34 14.67
N MET A 38 21.20 4.51 13.89
CA MET A 38 20.79 3.13 13.66
C MET A 38 21.65 2.17 14.50
N LYS A 39 21.00 1.22 15.17
CA LYS A 39 21.66 0.09 15.81
C LYS A 39 22.04 -0.93 14.75
N LYS A 40 23.33 -1.22 14.59
CA LYS A 40 23.83 -2.31 13.76
C LYS A 40 24.32 -3.45 14.65
N VAL A 41 23.97 -4.66 14.26
CA VAL A 41 24.48 -5.89 14.91
C VAL A 41 25.38 -6.61 13.91
N ASP A 42 26.63 -6.80 14.25
CA ASP A 42 27.53 -7.63 13.47
C ASP A 42 27.05 -9.10 13.55
N LYS A 43 26.75 -9.69 12.40
CA LYS A 43 26.17 -11.05 12.35
C LYS A 43 27.14 -12.15 12.74
N ALA A 44 28.45 -11.90 12.66
CA ALA A 44 29.49 -12.89 12.96
C ALA A 44 29.86 -12.87 14.44
N THR A 45 29.91 -11.67 15.05
CA THR A 45 30.37 -11.48 16.43
C THR A 45 29.26 -11.21 17.41
N GLY A 46 28.06 -10.84 16.95
CA GLY A 46 26.96 -10.37 17.81
C GLY A 46 27.19 -8.97 18.40
N GLN A 47 28.27 -8.29 18.05
CA GLN A 47 28.60 -6.98 18.60
C GLN A 47 27.64 -5.92 18.08
N GLU A 48 27.10 -5.12 19.01
CA GLU A 48 26.22 -4.00 18.71
C GLU A 48 27.00 -2.70 18.57
N SER A 49 26.65 -1.90 17.58
CA SER A 49 27.19 -0.55 17.38
C SER A 49 26.05 0.41 17.00
N ILE A 50 26.22 1.67 17.37
CA ILE A 50 25.30 2.74 16.96
C ILE A 50 26.02 3.59 15.91
N VAL A 51 25.45 3.67 14.71
CA VAL A 51 26.02 4.41 13.60
C VAL A 51 25.06 5.50 13.12
N PRO A 52 25.56 6.68 12.73
CA PRO A 52 24.72 7.69 12.07
C PRO A 52 24.38 7.20 10.66
N VAL A 53 23.11 7.36 10.29
CA VAL A 53 22.60 7.00 8.95
C VAL A 53 21.65 8.11 8.50
N THR A 54 21.69 8.47 7.23
CA THR A 54 20.66 9.30 6.62
C THR A 54 19.73 8.39 5.83
N VAL A 55 18.45 8.39 6.20
CA VAL A 55 17.39 7.69 5.45
C VAL A 55 16.86 8.70 4.44
N ASP A 56 17.06 8.44 3.16
CA ASP A 56 16.76 9.33 2.05
C ASP A 56 15.99 8.66 0.90
N HIS A 57 15.53 7.43 1.11
CA HIS A 57 14.73 6.67 0.16
C HIS A 57 13.90 5.60 0.87
N ASP A 58 12.85 5.13 0.20
CA ASP A 58 12.06 3.99 0.65
C ASP A 58 12.80 2.67 0.38
N GLU A 59 12.95 1.85 1.42
CA GLU A 59 13.74 0.62 1.38
C GLU A 59 12.89 -0.65 1.13
N CYS A 60 11.56 -0.53 1.13
CA CYS A 60 10.67 -1.69 1.01
C CYS A 60 10.65 -2.33 -0.38
N ASN A 61 10.93 -1.54 -1.41
CA ASN A 61 10.95 -2.04 -2.79
C ASN A 61 12.14 -2.99 -3.03
N ARG A 62 11.88 -4.06 -3.80
CA ARG A 62 12.87 -5.05 -4.23
C ARG A 62 12.93 -5.08 -5.75
N PRO A 63 13.76 -4.23 -6.38
CA PRO A 63 13.81 -4.06 -7.83
C PRO A 63 14.29 -5.32 -8.59
N ASP A 64 14.95 -6.24 -7.89
CA ASP A 64 15.44 -7.53 -8.39
C ASP A 64 14.41 -8.68 -8.27
N THR A 65 13.17 -8.38 -7.90
CA THR A 65 12.09 -9.37 -7.79
C THR A 65 11.82 -10.03 -9.14
N THR A 66 11.75 -11.37 -9.14
CA THR A 66 11.37 -12.18 -10.30
C THR A 66 10.14 -13.02 -10.01
N LEU A 67 9.41 -13.43 -11.05
CA LEU A 67 8.24 -14.28 -10.90
C LEU A 67 8.61 -15.65 -10.31
N GLU A 68 9.73 -16.21 -10.73
CA GLU A 68 10.28 -17.48 -10.22
C GLU A 68 10.59 -17.36 -8.72
N GLY A 69 11.20 -16.26 -8.32
CA GLY A 69 11.50 -15.96 -6.92
C GLY A 69 10.22 -15.89 -6.06
N LEU A 70 9.19 -15.22 -6.56
CA LEU A 70 7.89 -15.15 -5.89
C LEU A 70 7.22 -16.53 -5.77
N LYS A 71 7.19 -17.29 -6.85
CA LYS A 71 6.61 -18.65 -6.87
C LYS A 71 7.31 -19.63 -5.92
N ALA A 72 8.60 -19.45 -5.68
CA ALA A 72 9.38 -20.30 -4.76
C ALA A 72 9.06 -20.02 -3.28
N LEU A 73 8.44 -18.90 -2.94
CA LEU A 73 8.12 -18.54 -1.55
C LEU A 73 7.02 -19.44 -0.98
N LYS A 74 7.20 -19.82 0.28
CA LYS A 74 6.21 -20.61 1.01
C LYS A 74 5.13 -19.72 1.63
N PRO A 75 3.88 -20.20 1.76
CA PRO A 75 2.85 -19.49 2.51
C PRO A 75 3.27 -19.22 3.96
N VAL A 76 2.91 -18.04 4.45
CA VAL A 76 3.35 -17.56 5.78
C VAL A 76 2.30 -17.73 6.89
N LEU A 77 1.02 -17.86 6.55
CA LEU A 77 -0.03 -17.97 7.56
C LEU A 77 -0.01 -19.37 8.20
N GLN A 78 0.16 -19.38 9.52
CA GLN A 78 0.07 -20.57 10.37
C GLN A 78 -0.73 -20.26 11.64
N GLY A 79 -1.51 -21.24 12.12
CA GLY A 79 -2.24 -21.09 13.38
C GLY A 79 -3.41 -20.11 13.38
N GLY A 80 -4.01 -19.82 12.22
CA GLY A 80 -5.21 -18.99 12.15
C GLY A 80 -6.45 -19.69 12.68
N MET A 81 -7.40 -18.91 13.22
CA MET A 81 -8.62 -19.45 13.84
C MET A 81 -9.52 -20.24 12.87
N LYS A 82 -9.68 -19.77 11.63
CA LYS A 82 -10.51 -20.44 10.61
C LYS A 82 -9.69 -21.28 9.65
N VAL A 83 -8.44 -20.91 9.42
CA VAL A 83 -7.53 -21.60 8.52
C VAL A 83 -6.23 -21.87 9.28
N SER A 84 -5.99 -23.11 9.65
CA SER A 84 -4.80 -23.50 10.41
C SER A 84 -3.50 -23.31 9.62
N GLN A 85 -3.58 -23.45 8.27
CA GLN A 85 -2.44 -23.27 7.37
C GLN A 85 -2.87 -22.56 6.09
N GLY A 86 -2.26 -21.41 5.82
CA GLY A 86 -2.47 -20.64 4.60
C GLY A 86 -1.90 -21.35 3.38
N LYS A 87 -2.46 -21.04 2.21
CA LYS A 87 -2.06 -21.66 0.94
C LYS A 87 -1.48 -20.67 -0.06
N TYR A 88 -1.82 -19.39 0.04
CA TYR A 88 -1.60 -18.43 -1.04
C TYR A 88 -0.78 -17.21 -0.64
N VAL A 89 -0.97 -16.67 0.59
CA VAL A 89 -0.27 -15.48 1.05
C VAL A 89 1.16 -15.82 1.45
N THR A 90 2.11 -15.08 0.86
CA THR A 90 3.56 -15.22 1.10
C THR A 90 4.15 -13.87 1.47
N ALA A 91 5.42 -13.85 1.89
CA ALA A 91 6.15 -12.61 2.12
C ALA A 91 6.33 -11.77 0.84
N GLY A 92 6.18 -12.37 -0.36
CA GLY A 92 6.34 -11.69 -1.63
C GLY A 92 5.05 -11.06 -2.18
N ASN A 93 3.87 -11.49 -1.70
CA ASN A 93 2.57 -10.96 -2.13
C ASN A 93 1.78 -10.31 -1.00
N ALA A 94 2.47 -9.93 0.06
CA ALA A 94 2.00 -9.15 1.19
C ALA A 94 2.82 -7.86 1.33
N SER A 95 2.20 -6.77 1.77
CA SER A 95 2.90 -5.53 2.08
C SER A 95 3.86 -5.72 3.25
N GLN A 96 4.95 -4.99 3.25
CA GLN A 96 5.86 -4.90 4.39
C GLN A 96 5.29 -3.92 5.42
N PHE A 97 5.67 -4.10 6.68
CA PHE A 97 5.40 -3.10 7.71
C PHE A 97 6.26 -1.87 7.45
N ALA A 98 5.62 -0.72 7.41
CA ALA A 98 6.29 0.57 7.24
C ALA A 98 5.75 1.57 8.27
N ASP A 99 6.64 2.35 8.84
CA ASP A 99 6.29 3.47 9.69
C ASP A 99 6.06 4.70 8.80
N GLY A 100 4.99 5.44 9.05
CA GLY A 100 4.67 6.62 8.28
C GLY A 100 3.76 7.57 9.03
N ALA A 101 3.83 8.84 8.68
CA ALA A 101 2.94 9.85 9.19
C ALA A 101 2.63 10.86 8.08
N SER A 102 1.42 11.36 8.08
CA SER A 102 1.00 12.41 7.15
C SER A 102 0.14 13.47 7.85
N ALA A 103 0.17 14.66 7.34
CA ALA A 103 -0.68 15.75 7.80
C ALA A 103 -1.17 16.58 6.62
N CYS A 104 -2.44 16.98 6.65
CA CYS A 104 -3.00 17.89 5.69
C CYS A 104 -3.74 19.02 6.38
N VAL A 105 -3.73 20.20 5.77
CA VAL A 105 -4.51 21.36 6.21
C VAL A 105 -5.77 21.43 5.38
N ILE A 106 -6.92 21.36 6.05
CA ILE A 106 -8.24 21.47 5.42
C ILE A 106 -8.82 22.85 5.78
N MET A 107 -9.33 23.55 4.79
CA MET A 107 -9.98 24.84 5.00
C MET A 107 -11.11 25.05 4.01
N ASP A 108 -11.97 26.04 4.30
CA ASP A 108 -13.00 26.51 3.39
C ASP A 108 -12.39 27.08 2.10
N ALA A 109 -12.99 26.78 0.94
CA ALA A 109 -12.48 27.21 -0.37
C ALA A 109 -12.45 28.74 -0.53
N ALA A 110 -13.43 29.46 0.03
CA ALA A 110 -13.44 30.91 -0.02
C ALA A 110 -12.34 31.52 0.86
N VAL A 111 -12.03 30.88 1.99
CA VAL A 111 -10.90 31.27 2.86
C VAL A 111 -9.57 31.04 2.14
N ALA A 112 -9.40 29.92 1.45
CA ALA A 112 -8.21 29.64 0.65
C ALA A 112 -8.02 30.71 -0.44
N ALA A 113 -9.08 31.01 -1.19
CA ALA A 113 -9.05 32.05 -2.22
C ALA A 113 -8.69 33.43 -1.64
N LYS A 114 -9.31 33.85 -0.52
CA LYS A 114 -9.01 35.12 0.16
C LYS A 114 -7.56 35.20 0.64
N ARG A 115 -6.95 34.10 0.97
CA ARG A 115 -5.55 33.98 1.41
C ARG A 115 -4.57 33.75 0.27
N ASN A 116 -5.02 33.69 -0.98
CA ASN A 116 -4.21 33.33 -2.15
C ASN A 116 -3.50 31.96 -2.02
N ILE A 117 -4.14 31.03 -1.32
CA ILE A 117 -3.64 29.65 -1.20
C ILE A 117 -4.25 28.81 -2.31
N ARG A 118 -3.40 28.21 -3.14
CA ARG A 118 -3.84 27.26 -4.17
C ARG A 118 -4.16 25.92 -3.52
N PRO A 119 -5.41 25.42 -3.58
CA PRO A 119 -5.75 24.11 -3.09
C PRO A 119 -5.03 23.02 -3.90
N LEU A 120 -4.58 21.95 -3.22
CA LEU A 120 -4.08 20.74 -3.87
C LEU A 120 -5.21 19.86 -4.42
N GLY A 121 -6.38 19.97 -3.80
CA GLY A 121 -7.58 19.22 -4.19
C GLY A 121 -8.80 19.71 -3.41
N ILE A 122 -9.95 19.12 -3.73
CA ILE A 122 -11.23 19.41 -3.04
C ILE A 122 -11.70 18.11 -2.41
N PHE A 123 -11.89 18.10 -1.08
CA PHE A 123 -12.51 17.00 -0.38
C PHE A 123 -13.99 16.88 -0.76
N ARG A 124 -14.40 15.72 -1.29
CA ARG A 124 -15.76 15.47 -1.73
C ARG A 124 -16.56 14.67 -0.74
N GLY A 125 -15.95 13.74 -0.05
CA GLY A 125 -16.68 12.91 0.89
C GLY A 125 -15.86 11.79 1.47
N PHE A 126 -16.48 11.10 2.42
CA PHE A 126 -15.92 9.96 3.14
C PHE A 126 -17.01 8.95 3.44
N ALA A 127 -16.68 7.67 3.40
CA ALA A 127 -17.52 6.59 3.89
C ALA A 127 -16.67 5.52 4.57
N SER A 128 -17.20 4.94 5.62
CA SER A 128 -16.67 3.76 6.27
C SER A 128 -17.70 2.62 6.22
N ALA A 129 -17.20 1.39 6.27
CA ALA A 129 -18.04 0.20 6.38
C ALA A 129 -17.31 -0.84 7.22
N GLY A 130 -18.05 -1.53 8.08
CA GLY A 130 -17.57 -2.71 8.78
C GLY A 130 -17.71 -3.96 7.91
N CYS A 131 -16.89 -4.96 8.20
CA CYS A 131 -16.99 -6.32 7.67
C CYS A 131 -16.52 -7.30 8.75
N GLU A 132 -16.64 -8.60 8.49
CA GLU A 132 -16.16 -9.62 9.43
C GLU A 132 -14.67 -9.48 9.69
N PRO A 133 -14.18 -9.67 10.93
CA PRO A 133 -12.79 -9.43 11.31
C PRO A 133 -11.78 -10.26 10.51
N ASP A 134 -12.14 -11.48 10.13
CA ASP A 134 -11.31 -12.37 9.34
C ASP A 134 -11.33 -12.05 7.83
N GLU A 135 -12.17 -11.09 7.42
CA GLU A 135 -12.28 -10.60 6.05
C GLU A 135 -11.99 -9.08 5.95
N MET A 136 -11.30 -8.49 6.91
CA MET A 136 -11.12 -7.03 6.98
C MET A 136 -10.55 -6.41 5.68
N GLY A 137 -9.76 -7.17 4.91
CA GLY A 137 -9.18 -6.71 3.65
C GLY A 137 -10.20 -6.38 2.57
N ILE A 138 -11.43 -6.87 2.66
CA ILE A 138 -12.49 -6.60 1.68
C ILE A 138 -13.35 -5.38 2.04
N GLY A 139 -13.04 -4.66 3.12
CA GLY A 139 -13.77 -3.45 3.53
C GLY A 139 -14.06 -2.45 2.41
N PRO A 140 -13.14 -2.19 1.46
CA PRO A 140 -13.40 -1.32 0.32
C PRO A 140 -14.60 -1.73 -0.54
N VAL A 141 -14.89 -3.02 -0.66
CA VAL A 141 -16.06 -3.54 -1.42
C VAL A 141 -17.37 -3.02 -0.84
N PHE A 142 -17.42 -2.71 0.44
CA PHE A 142 -18.60 -2.16 1.12
C PHE A 142 -18.57 -0.63 1.23
N ALA A 143 -17.39 -0.04 1.45
CA ALA A 143 -17.25 1.40 1.66
C ALA A 143 -17.35 2.18 0.34
N VAL A 144 -16.73 1.70 -0.73
CA VAL A 144 -16.69 2.40 -2.03
C VAL A 144 -18.09 2.58 -2.62
N PRO A 145 -18.96 1.56 -2.73
CA PRO A 145 -20.31 1.76 -3.25
C PRO A 145 -21.13 2.78 -2.45
N ARG A 146 -21.00 2.76 -1.12
CA ARG A 146 -21.68 3.75 -0.26
C ARG A 146 -21.23 5.17 -0.54
N LEU A 147 -19.94 5.38 -0.78
CA LEU A 147 -19.41 6.70 -1.10
C LEU A 147 -19.87 7.18 -2.47
N LEU A 148 -19.79 6.32 -3.47
CA LEU A 148 -20.21 6.64 -4.83
C LEU A 148 -21.73 6.95 -4.88
N GLU A 149 -22.56 6.13 -4.24
CA GLU A 149 -24.02 6.33 -4.17
C GLU A 149 -24.38 7.69 -3.54
N ARG A 150 -23.71 8.08 -2.44
CA ARG A 150 -23.93 9.38 -1.79
C ARG A 150 -23.68 10.57 -2.69
N HIS A 151 -22.80 10.40 -3.67
CA HIS A 151 -22.41 11.46 -4.61
C HIS A 151 -23.01 11.29 -6.01
N GLY A 152 -23.87 10.27 -6.22
CA GLY A 152 -24.44 9.98 -7.52
C GLY A 152 -23.41 9.59 -8.58
N LEU A 153 -22.27 9.01 -8.16
CA LEU A 153 -21.17 8.62 -9.01
C LEU A 153 -21.17 7.11 -9.28
N LYS A 154 -20.55 6.73 -10.39
CA LYS A 154 -20.25 5.35 -10.78
C LYS A 154 -18.74 5.13 -10.73
N VAL A 155 -18.31 3.87 -10.72
CA VAL A 155 -16.89 3.50 -10.81
C VAL A 155 -16.24 4.12 -12.06
N SER A 156 -16.95 4.15 -13.20
CA SER A 156 -16.48 4.75 -14.45
C SER A 156 -16.27 6.27 -14.41
N ASP A 157 -16.76 6.95 -13.37
CA ASP A 157 -16.61 8.40 -13.22
C ASP A 157 -15.34 8.76 -12.42
N ILE A 158 -14.59 7.75 -11.99
CA ILE A 158 -13.37 7.90 -11.21
C ILE A 158 -12.16 7.63 -12.11
N ASP A 159 -11.33 8.64 -12.29
CA ASP A 159 -10.16 8.58 -13.17
C ASP A 159 -8.95 7.91 -12.51
N LEU A 160 -8.81 8.01 -11.18
CA LEU A 160 -7.67 7.48 -10.43
C LEU A 160 -8.15 6.77 -9.15
N TRP A 161 -7.61 5.60 -8.93
CA TRP A 161 -7.86 4.78 -7.74
C TRP A 161 -6.58 4.59 -6.95
N GLU A 162 -6.60 4.98 -5.67
CA GLU A 162 -5.56 4.68 -4.71
C GLU A 162 -6.09 3.62 -3.73
N LEU A 163 -5.63 2.40 -3.85
CA LEU A 163 -6.00 1.28 -2.99
C LEU A 163 -4.75 0.70 -2.34
N ASN A 164 -4.71 0.73 -1.00
CA ASN A 164 -3.57 0.21 -0.26
C ASN A 164 -3.36 -1.28 -0.56
N GLU A 165 -2.13 -1.63 -0.92
CA GLU A 165 -1.72 -2.99 -1.31
C GLU A 165 -1.32 -3.83 -0.08
N ALA A 166 -2.20 -3.93 0.93
CA ALA A 166 -1.92 -4.73 2.11
C ALA A 166 -1.61 -6.20 1.73
N PHE A 167 -2.35 -6.75 0.78
CA PHE A 167 -2.13 -8.06 0.17
C PHE A 167 -2.57 -8.03 -1.29
N ALA A 168 -1.80 -8.65 -2.18
CA ALA A 168 -2.20 -8.77 -3.59
C ALA A 168 -3.58 -9.42 -3.75
N ALA A 169 -3.89 -10.43 -2.94
CA ALA A 169 -5.21 -11.08 -2.92
C ALA A 169 -6.34 -10.09 -2.63
N GLN A 170 -6.14 -9.19 -1.69
CA GLN A 170 -7.13 -8.20 -1.26
C GLN A 170 -7.37 -7.16 -2.36
N VAL A 171 -6.31 -6.60 -2.94
CA VAL A 171 -6.43 -5.60 -4.02
C VAL A 171 -7.13 -6.20 -5.23
N LEU A 172 -6.69 -7.35 -5.70
CA LEU A 172 -7.27 -8.03 -6.84
C LEU A 172 -8.74 -8.39 -6.61
N TYR A 173 -9.08 -8.87 -5.41
CA TYR A 173 -10.47 -9.15 -5.06
C TYR A 173 -11.33 -7.89 -5.05
N CYS A 174 -10.84 -6.80 -4.45
CA CYS A 174 -11.57 -5.54 -4.41
C CYS A 174 -11.77 -4.96 -5.81
N ALA A 175 -10.74 -4.95 -6.64
CA ALA A 175 -10.83 -4.49 -8.03
C ALA A 175 -11.85 -5.30 -8.84
N ASP A 176 -11.78 -6.64 -8.77
CA ASP A 176 -12.74 -7.52 -9.45
C ASP A 176 -14.19 -7.28 -8.99
N ARG A 177 -14.39 -7.12 -7.69
CA ARG A 177 -15.74 -6.93 -7.10
C ARG A 177 -16.33 -5.57 -7.39
N LEU A 178 -15.51 -4.54 -7.48
CA LEU A 178 -15.92 -3.17 -7.75
C LEU A 178 -15.97 -2.85 -9.25
N GLY A 179 -15.35 -3.68 -10.10
CA GLY A 179 -15.21 -3.40 -11.52
C GLY A 179 -14.22 -2.26 -11.81
N ILE A 180 -13.20 -2.13 -10.97
CA ILE A 180 -12.09 -1.20 -11.20
C ILE A 180 -11.21 -1.77 -12.31
N PRO A 181 -10.86 -0.98 -13.36
CA PRO A 181 -10.08 -1.45 -14.49
C PRO A 181 -8.65 -1.83 -14.17
#